data_ab1b994a46542011e588669e037fae59
#
_entry.id   ab1b994a46542011e588669e037fae59
#
_cell.length_a   1.000
_cell.length_b   1.000
_cell.length_c   1.000
_cell.angle_alpha   90.00
_cell.angle_beta   90.00
_cell.angle_gamma   90.00
#
_symmetry.space_group_name_H-M   'P 1'
#
loop_
_entity.id
_entity.type
_entity.pdbx_description
1 polymer ?
#
loop_
_entity_poly.entity_id
_entity_poly.type
_entity_poly.pdbx_seq_one_letter_code
_entity_poly.pdbx_strand_id
1 'polypeptide(L)'
;MTSKKIVITGTHLTPALAIISKLKKRENWQIYYLGRKHTLEGDKTLSSESQILPQMGIKFIPIPAGRLQRKFTRWTIPSLTRIPLGIIYSFWHLLKIRPNLVCSFGGYVSVPVVFAAWLLGIPSLTHEQTTVVGLANKINALFANKVAISFPDSARFFPKNKVILTGNPLRQEIFTPGKPLFSLPNNRKTIYITGGSQGSSVINQAVLEALPELIKNYNIIHQCGGKEFQKITQKRQALPLKWQQHYFLSKYIDSKHIGWVFKNANLIISRGGANTVLELAALGKPAIIIPIPWATHNEQLKNAKFLTDKGLAEILPQAKLNGRTLVQKIQKMTTRLRDYEKAGEKIKKGINRQSSQSLVNALYGLLLS
;
A
#
# COMPACT_ATOMS: atom_id res chain seq x y z
N MET A 1 34.45 8.20 -2.04
CA MET A 1 33.17 8.89 -1.68
C MET A 1 32.60 8.22 -0.45
N THR A 2 32.39 8.97 0.62
CA THR A 2 31.79 8.44 1.86
C THR A 2 30.36 7.97 1.60
N SER A 3 30.04 6.75 2.00
CA SER A 3 28.70 6.16 1.86
C SER A 3 27.70 6.96 2.69
N LYS A 4 26.65 7.52 2.04
CA LYS A 4 25.57 8.24 2.73
C LYS A 4 24.66 7.24 3.46
N LYS A 5 24.18 7.62 4.65
CA LYS A 5 23.31 6.78 5.48
C LYS A 5 21.90 7.38 5.56
N ILE A 6 20.89 6.59 5.36
CA ILE A 6 19.49 6.98 5.57
C ILE A 6 18.79 6.00 6.51
N VAL A 7 18.01 6.54 7.43
CA VAL A 7 17.06 5.77 8.23
C VAL A 7 15.66 5.98 7.66
N ILE A 8 15.01 4.88 7.34
CA ILE A 8 13.61 4.87 6.91
C ILE A 8 12.76 4.27 8.04
N THR A 9 11.57 4.80 8.25
CA THR A 9 10.66 4.33 9.31
C THR A 9 9.20 4.44 8.88
N GLY A 10 8.32 3.67 9.52
CA GLY A 10 6.88 3.77 9.30
C GLY A 10 6.19 2.42 9.18
N THR A 11 4.87 2.46 8.98
CA THR A 11 4.03 1.26 8.82
C THR A 11 3.53 1.05 7.38
N HIS A 12 3.79 1.98 6.48
CA HIS A 12 3.40 1.91 5.07
C HIS A 12 4.58 1.43 4.22
N LEU A 13 4.69 0.10 4.09
CA LEU A 13 5.84 -0.53 3.44
C LEU A 13 5.93 -0.25 1.93
N THR A 14 4.81 -0.25 1.19
CA THR A 14 4.81 -0.10 -0.28
C THR A 14 5.53 1.16 -0.76
N PRO A 15 5.20 2.38 -0.29
CA PRO A 15 5.92 3.58 -0.69
C PRO A 15 7.38 3.57 -0.19
N ALA A 16 7.67 2.98 0.97
CA ALA A 16 9.04 2.82 1.45
C ALA A 16 9.87 1.95 0.49
N LEU A 17 9.35 0.83 0.02
CA LEU A 17 10.01 -0.05 -0.95
C LEU A 17 10.28 0.67 -2.28
N ALA A 18 9.34 1.51 -2.75
CA ALA A 18 9.51 2.29 -3.96
C ALA A 18 10.70 3.25 -3.86
N ILE A 19 10.88 3.90 -2.70
CA ILE A 19 12.01 4.79 -2.42
C ILE A 19 13.32 4.01 -2.23
N ILE A 20 13.30 2.93 -1.48
CA ILE A 20 14.46 2.05 -1.30
C ILE A 20 15.01 1.57 -2.65
N SER A 21 14.13 1.13 -3.55
CA SER A 21 14.52 0.69 -4.90
C SER A 21 15.18 1.82 -5.71
N LYS A 22 14.70 3.06 -5.56
CA LYS A 22 15.29 4.23 -6.23
C LYS A 22 16.64 4.63 -5.65
N LEU A 23 16.77 4.64 -4.32
CA LEU A 23 18.03 4.99 -3.65
C LEU A 23 19.13 3.98 -3.98
N LYS A 24 18.82 2.68 -3.99
CA LYS A 24 19.78 1.63 -4.37
C LYS A 24 20.32 1.75 -5.80
N LYS A 25 19.54 2.34 -6.72
CA LYS A 25 19.94 2.52 -8.12
C LYS A 25 20.84 3.74 -8.36
N ARG A 26 20.88 4.69 -7.43
CA ARG A 26 21.52 5.99 -7.68
C ARG A 26 22.90 6.18 -7.07
N GLU A 27 23.13 5.70 -5.85
CA GLU A 27 24.38 5.92 -5.10
C GLU A 27 24.59 4.82 -4.04
N ASN A 28 25.78 4.80 -3.43
CA ASN A 28 26.11 3.93 -2.28
C ASN A 28 25.39 4.37 -1.01
N TRP A 29 24.06 4.20 -0.93
CA TRP A 29 23.30 4.44 0.27
C TRP A 29 23.35 3.23 1.20
N GLN A 30 23.74 3.44 2.44
CA GLN A 30 23.49 2.50 3.51
C GLN A 30 22.09 2.77 4.07
N ILE A 31 21.17 1.84 3.83
CA ILE A 31 19.76 1.99 4.20
C ILE A 31 19.49 1.15 5.45
N TYR A 32 18.95 1.82 6.46
CA TYR A 32 18.46 1.21 7.70
C TYR A 32 16.95 1.41 7.78
N TYR A 33 16.24 0.44 8.32
CA TYR A 33 14.82 0.57 8.56
C TYR A 33 14.50 0.33 10.02
N LEU A 34 13.97 1.36 10.68
CA LEU A 34 13.50 1.30 12.06
C LEU A 34 11.99 1.06 12.04
N GLY A 35 11.53 -0.09 12.53
CA GLY A 35 10.13 -0.51 12.37
C GLY A 35 9.62 -1.41 13.48
N ARG A 36 8.37 -1.86 13.34
CA ARG A 36 7.75 -2.80 14.29
C ARG A 36 8.07 -4.24 13.91
N LYS A 37 8.29 -5.10 14.90
CA LYS A 37 8.53 -6.53 14.67
C LYS A 37 7.23 -7.29 14.35
N HIS A 38 6.15 -6.97 15.03
CA HIS A 38 4.86 -7.65 14.93
C HIS A 38 3.75 -6.74 14.38
N THR A 39 2.70 -7.32 13.80
CA THR A 39 1.60 -6.57 13.18
C THR A 39 0.75 -5.80 14.19
N LEU A 40 0.44 -6.44 15.33
CA LEU A 40 -0.36 -5.88 16.43
C LEU A 40 0.31 -6.18 17.76
N GLU A 41 -0.02 -5.40 18.78
CA GLU A 41 0.37 -5.70 20.16
C GLU A 41 -0.28 -6.99 20.65
N GLY A 42 0.53 -7.88 21.24
CA GLY A 42 0.08 -9.20 21.68
C GLY A 42 -0.05 -10.24 20.56
N ASP A 43 0.17 -9.87 19.31
CA ASP A 43 0.19 -10.80 18.17
C ASP A 43 1.62 -11.33 17.94
N LYS A 44 1.75 -12.63 17.67
CA LYS A 44 3.03 -13.25 17.28
C LYS A 44 3.32 -13.13 15.79
N THR A 45 2.35 -12.66 14.99
CA THR A 45 2.50 -12.51 13.54
C THR A 45 3.53 -11.44 13.21
N LEU A 46 4.56 -11.82 12.49
CA LEU A 46 5.60 -10.89 12.05
C LEU A 46 5.03 -9.85 11.08
N SER A 47 5.50 -8.63 11.18
CA SER A 47 5.14 -7.55 10.26
C SER A 47 5.73 -7.79 8.87
N SER A 48 5.09 -7.29 7.82
CA SER A 48 5.61 -7.42 6.44
C SER A 48 6.99 -6.77 6.30
N GLU A 49 7.21 -5.63 6.96
CA GLU A 49 8.49 -4.95 6.96
C GLU A 49 9.62 -5.78 7.59
N SER A 50 9.34 -6.51 8.69
CA SER A 50 10.34 -7.36 9.36
C SER A 50 10.68 -8.63 8.56
N GLN A 51 9.80 -9.06 7.65
CA GLN A 51 10.04 -10.22 6.80
C GLN A 51 10.71 -9.86 5.46
N ILE A 52 10.24 -8.81 4.80
CA ILE A 52 10.64 -8.46 3.44
C ILE A 52 11.98 -7.71 3.39
N LEU A 53 12.19 -6.74 4.29
CA LEU A 53 13.35 -5.86 4.23
C LEU A 53 14.69 -6.58 4.42
N PRO A 54 14.83 -7.55 5.37
CA PRO A 54 16.07 -8.32 5.49
C PRO A 54 16.39 -9.12 4.22
N GLN A 55 15.38 -9.69 3.55
CA GLN A 55 15.57 -10.42 2.28
C GLN A 55 16.08 -9.52 1.14
N MET A 56 15.82 -8.22 1.25
CA MET A 56 16.35 -7.20 0.34
C MET A 56 17.72 -6.66 0.75
N GLY A 57 18.36 -7.21 1.79
CA GLY A 57 19.64 -6.74 2.32
C GLY A 57 19.56 -5.39 3.05
N ILE A 58 18.38 -5.02 3.55
CA ILE A 58 18.18 -3.82 4.36
C ILE A 58 18.33 -4.17 5.84
N LYS A 59 19.13 -3.40 6.58
CA LYS A 59 19.26 -3.58 8.03
C LYS A 59 17.98 -3.16 8.73
N PHE A 60 17.16 -4.15 9.09
CA PHE A 60 15.93 -3.93 9.86
C PHE A 60 16.23 -3.93 11.36
N ILE A 61 15.77 -2.89 12.05
CA ILE A 61 15.95 -2.69 13.50
C ILE A 61 14.56 -2.57 14.14
N PRO A 62 14.14 -3.52 14.96
CA PRO A 62 12.86 -3.44 15.65
C PRO A 62 12.90 -2.39 16.76
N ILE A 63 11.87 -1.52 16.81
CA ILE A 63 11.72 -0.52 17.87
C ILE A 63 10.50 -0.88 18.72
N PRO A 64 10.62 -0.84 20.06
CA PRO A 64 9.49 -0.89 20.95
C PRO A 64 8.71 0.42 20.83
N ALA A 65 7.65 0.44 20.04
CA ALA A 65 6.84 1.64 19.85
C ALA A 65 5.44 1.42 20.41
N GLY A 66 5.01 2.27 21.29
CA GLY A 66 3.65 2.28 21.84
C GLY A 66 2.67 2.88 20.84
N ARG A 67 1.49 2.26 20.74
CA ARG A 67 0.38 2.76 19.93
C ARG A 67 -0.66 3.43 20.81
N LEU A 68 -0.98 4.69 20.56
CA LEU A 68 -2.14 5.34 21.16
C LEU A 68 -3.42 4.61 20.69
N GLN A 69 -4.00 3.86 21.59
CA GLN A 69 -5.22 3.08 21.30
C GLN A 69 -6.44 3.99 21.44
N ARG A 70 -7.43 3.82 20.55
CA ARG A 70 -8.66 4.63 20.54
C ARG A 70 -9.67 4.17 21.59
N LYS A 71 -9.61 2.90 21.96
CA LYS A 71 -10.44 2.30 23.04
C LYS A 71 -9.49 1.81 24.12
N PHE A 72 -9.86 2.03 25.35
CA PHE A 72 -9.13 1.50 26.49
C PHE A 72 -9.21 -0.03 26.47
N THR A 73 -8.06 -0.69 26.45
CA THR A 73 -7.92 -2.15 26.44
C THR A 73 -6.85 -2.54 27.46
N ARG A 74 -6.76 -3.82 27.83
CA ARG A 74 -5.67 -4.35 28.68
C ARG A 74 -4.26 -4.00 28.17
N TRP A 75 -4.11 -3.64 26.89
CA TRP A 75 -2.86 -3.29 26.27
C TRP A 75 -2.57 -1.78 26.26
N THR A 76 -3.51 -0.94 26.75
CA THR A 76 -3.35 0.51 26.70
C THR A 76 -2.18 1.00 27.58
N ILE A 77 -2.13 0.54 28.83
CA ILE A 77 -1.05 0.91 29.76
C ILE A 77 0.31 0.39 29.27
N PRO A 78 0.48 -0.92 28.93
CA PRO A 78 1.72 -1.40 28.34
C PRO A 78 2.12 -0.68 27.03
N SER A 79 1.16 -0.21 26.26
CA SER A 79 1.44 0.57 25.04
C SER A 79 1.97 1.97 25.37
N LEU A 80 1.39 2.64 26.35
CA LEU A 80 1.84 3.98 26.79
C LEU A 80 3.27 3.96 27.35
N THR A 81 3.61 2.95 28.15
CA THR A 81 4.98 2.83 28.71
C THR A 81 6.02 2.53 27.63
N ARG A 82 5.63 1.98 26.47
CA ARG A 82 6.54 1.78 25.33
C ARG A 82 6.84 3.05 24.55
N ILE A 83 6.08 4.14 24.73
CA ILE A 83 6.36 5.41 24.02
C ILE A 83 7.72 5.97 24.44
N PRO A 84 8.01 6.23 25.74
CA PRO A 84 9.33 6.71 26.16
C PRO A 84 10.45 5.72 25.82
N LEU A 85 10.22 4.42 25.98
CA LEU A 85 11.19 3.41 25.56
C LEU A 85 11.50 3.50 24.06
N GLY A 86 10.48 3.68 23.21
CA GLY A 86 10.65 3.86 21.78
C GLY A 86 11.50 5.09 21.43
N ILE A 87 11.36 6.19 22.18
CA ILE A 87 12.16 7.40 22.01
C ILE A 87 13.62 7.11 22.37
N ILE A 88 13.88 6.50 23.52
CA ILE A 88 15.23 6.17 24.00
C ILE A 88 15.93 5.23 23.02
N TYR A 89 15.25 4.16 22.57
CA TYR A 89 15.80 3.22 21.58
C TYR A 89 16.08 3.91 20.24
N SER A 90 15.16 4.76 19.76
CA SER A 90 15.35 5.50 18.53
C SER A 90 16.54 6.45 18.62
N PHE A 91 16.64 7.19 19.71
CA PHE A 91 17.73 8.13 19.98
C PHE A 91 19.09 7.40 19.98
N TRP A 92 19.20 6.30 20.71
CA TRP A 92 20.43 5.51 20.78
C TRP A 92 20.83 4.91 19.42
N HIS A 93 19.86 4.38 18.68
CA HIS A 93 20.13 3.84 17.34
C HIS A 93 20.54 4.92 16.34
N LEU A 94 19.92 6.10 16.38
CA LEU A 94 20.29 7.21 15.51
C LEU A 94 21.69 7.74 15.86
N LEU A 95 22.05 7.84 17.14
CA LEU A 95 23.42 8.17 17.57
C LEU A 95 24.46 7.16 17.04
N LYS A 96 24.15 5.86 17.11
CA LYS A 96 25.06 4.80 16.64
C LYS A 96 25.18 4.77 15.13
N ILE A 97 24.07 4.92 14.40
CA ILE A 97 24.03 4.87 12.92
C ILE A 97 24.63 6.16 12.34
N ARG A 98 24.36 7.30 12.95
CA ARG A 98 24.70 8.65 12.48
C ARG A 98 24.20 8.85 11.04
N PRO A 99 22.88 8.76 10.80
CA PRO A 99 22.36 8.91 9.44
C PRO A 99 22.42 10.37 9.01
N ASN A 100 22.60 10.58 7.71
CA ASN A 100 22.53 11.91 7.10
C ASN A 100 21.09 12.42 7.00
N LEU A 101 20.10 11.49 7.05
CA LEU A 101 18.71 11.80 6.79
C LEU A 101 17.76 10.74 7.41
N VAL A 102 16.57 11.20 7.85
CA VAL A 102 15.47 10.33 8.27
C VAL A 102 14.27 10.52 7.33
N CYS A 103 13.71 9.44 6.81
CA CYS A 103 12.49 9.43 6.01
C CYS A 103 11.39 8.60 6.68
N SER A 104 10.29 9.24 7.03
CA SER A 104 9.14 8.60 7.67
C SER A 104 7.99 8.38 6.70
N PHE A 105 7.42 7.18 6.71
CA PHE A 105 6.17 6.84 6.03
C PHE A 105 4.98 6.71 7.00
N GLY A 106 5.04 7.45 8.11
CA GLY A 106 3.95 7.53 9.08
C GLY A 106 3.71 6.26 9.89
N GLY A 107 2.62 6.27 10.63
CA GLY A 107 2.30 5.22 11.60
C GLY A 107 3.00 5.45 12.94
N TYR A 108 2.45 4.87 14.01
CA TYR A 108 2.87 5.14 15.39
C TYR A 108 4.36 4.87 15.65
N VAL A 109 4.97 3.93 14.95
CA VAL A 109 6.40 3.58 15.09
C VAL A 109 7.33 4.70 14.59
N SER A 110 6.86 5.57 13.71
CA SER A 110 7.68 6.64 13.16
C SER A 110 7.83 7.84 14.12
N VAL A 111 6.87 8.03 15.03
CA VAL A 111 6.88 9.20 15.95
C VAL A 111 8.13 9.25 16.80
N PRO A 112 8.53 8.20 17.54
CA PRO A 112 9.76 8.24 18.33
C PRO A 112 11.01 8.43 17.48
N VAL A 113 11.03 7.94 16.24
CA VAL A 113 12.19 8.08 15.34
C VAL A 113 12.33 9.52 14.84
N VAL A 114 11.23 10.14 14.39
CA VAL A 114 11.24 11.53 13.91
C VAL A 114 11.53 12.50 15.04
N PHE A 115 10.99 12.25 16.24
CA PHE A 115 11.28 13.05 17.42
C PHE A 115 12.76 12.95 17.83
N ALA A 116 13.33 11.73 17.86
CA ALA A 116 14.74 11.54 18.15
C ALA A 116 15.66 12.18 17.09
N ALA A 117 15.26 12.14 15.81
CA ALA A 117 15.99 12.83 14.75
C ALA A 117 16.01 14.35 14.96
N TRP A 118 14.88 14.92 15.35
CA TRP A 118 14.80 16.35 15.69
C TRP A 118 15.72 16.73 16.86
N LEU A 119 15.73 15.94 17.95
CA LEU A 119 16.62 16.15 19.09
C LEU A 119 18.11 16.12 18.71
N LEU A 120 18.46 15.27 17.73
CA LEU A 120 19.84 15.10 17.25
C LEU A 120 20.21 16.04 16.10
N GLY A 121 19.33 16.96 15.69
CA GLY A 121 19.55 17.85 14.56
C GLY A 121 19.65 17.12 13.20
N ILE A 122 19.15 15.86 13.10
CA ILE A 122 19.20 15.09 11.86
C ILE A 122 18.03 15.52 10.95
N PRO A 123 18.30 15.98 9.72
CA PRO A 123 17.25 16.36 8.79
C PRO A 123 16.24 15.23 8.56
N SER A 124 14.95 15.57 8.60
CA SER A 124 13.90 14.57 8.47
C SER A 124 12.73 15.01 7.59
N LEU A 125 12.16 14.05 6.89
CA LEU A 125 10.98 14.20 6.08
C LEU A 125 9.95 13.15 6.47
N THR A 126 8.67 13.56 6.64
CA THR A 126 7.55 12.63 6.80
C THR A 126 6.66 12.66 5.57
N HIS A 127 6.15 11.49 5.13
CA HIS A 127 5.28 11.35 3.97
C HIS A 127 3.87 10.94 4.38
N GLU A 128 2.86 11.68 3.91
CA GLU A 128 1.44 11.35 4.07
C GLU A 128 0.87 10.78 2.78
N GLN A 129 0.35 9.55 2.84
CA GLN A 129 -0.13 8.79 1.69
C GLN A 129 -1.61 9.02 1.37
N THR A 130 -2.38 9.52 2.32
CA THR A 130 -3.85 9.51 2.26
C THR A 130 -4.45 10.91 2.30
N THR A 131 -5.71 11.01 1.90
CA THR A 131 -6.48 12.26 2.06
C THR A 131 -6.86 12.52 3.52
N VAL A 132 -6.81 11.49 4.37
CA VAL A 132 -7.13 11.56 5.80
C VAL A 132 -5.85 11.44 6.60
N VAL A 133 -5.34 12.59 7.06
CA VAL A 133 -4.08 12.63 7.78
C VAL A 133 -4.14 11.84 9.09
N GLY A 134 -3.21 10.89 9.24
CA GLY A 134 -3.04 10.12 10.45
C GLY A 134 -2.47 10.94 11.61
N LEU A 135 -2.87 10.62 12.86
CA LEU A 135 -2.35 11.30 14.04
C LEU A 135 -0.82 11.28 14.12
N ALA A 136 -0.20 10.16 13.77
CA ALA A 136 1.25 10.04 13.75
C ALA A 136 1.91 11.07 12.82
N ASN A 137 1.37 11.30 11.62
CA ASN A 137 1.91 12.29 10.70
C ASN A 137 1.63 13.73 11.12
N LYS A 138 0.53 13.99 11.85
CA LYS A 138 0.32 15.30 12.49
C LYS A 138 1.39 15.59 13.53
N ILE A 139 1.74 14.61 14.36
CA ILE A 139 2.81 14.74 15.37
C ILE A 139 4.16 14.86 14.66
N ASN A 140 4.46 14.00 13.68
CA ASN A 140 5.72 14.06 12.94
C ASN A 140 5.95 15.42 12.26
N ALA A 141 4.89 16.06 11.76
CA ALA A 141 4.97 17.37 11.10
C ALA A 141 5.46 18.50 12.03
N LEU A 142 5.30 18.35 13.34
CA LEU A 142 5.84 19.32 14.32
C LEU A 142 7.38 19.30 14.31
N PHE A 143 7.96 18.11 14.22
CA PHE A 143 9.39 17.85 14.38
C PHE A 143 10.15 17.70 13.06
N ALA A 144 9.49 17.18 12.01
CA ALA A 144 10.10 17.00 10.69
C ALA A 144 10.38 18.36 10.00
N ASN A 145 11.46 18.43 9.22
CA ASN A 145 11.81 19.60 8.43
C ASN A 145 10.84 19.79 7.25
N LYS A 146 10.42 18.71 6.61
CA LYS A 146 9.47 18.73 5.48
C LYS A 146 8.40 17.64 5.62
N VAL A 147 7.24 17.94 5.03
CA VAL A 147 6.09 17.04 4.96
C VAL A 147 5.76 16.84 3.48
N ALA A 148 6.07 15.67 2.95
CA ALA A 148 5.65 15.28 1.61
C ALA A 148 4.22 14.76 1.65
N ILE A 149 3.39 15.19 0.71
CA ILE A 149 1.97 14.78 0.63
C ILE A 149 1.65 14.15 -0.72
N SER A 150 0.73 13.19 -0.71
CA SER A 150 0.24 12.52 -1.92
C SER A 150 -0.90 13.27 -2.59
N PHE A 151 -1.74 13.94 -1.79
CA PHE A 151 -2.94 14.63 -2.23
C PHE A 151 -2.90 16.11 -1.82
N PRO A 152 -3.23 17.05 -2.73
CA PRO A 152 -3.24 18.47 -2.41
C PRO A 152 -4.11 18.82 -1.19
N ASP A 153 -5.28 18.16 -1.05
CA ASP A 153 -6.21 18.39 0.05
C ASP A 153 -5.63 18.11 1.44
N SER A 154 -4.57 17.30 1.50
CA SER A 154 -3.90 17.00 2.77
C SER A 154 -3.07 18.19 3.29
N ALA A 155 -2.72 19.16 2.43
CA ALA A 155 -1.90 20.32 2.79
C ALA A 155 -2.49 21.12 3.94
N ARG A 156 -3.81 21.25 4.00
CA ARG A 156 -4.53 22.03 5.05
C ARG A 156 -4.28 21.53 6.48
N PHE A 157 -3.78 20.32 6.65
CA PHE A 157 -3.51 19.71 7.96
C PHE A 157 -2.08 19.91 8.46
N PHE A 158 -1.23 20.58 7.66
CA PHE A 158 0.19 20.72 7.93
C PHE A 158 0.65 22.18 7.83
N PRO A 159 1.77 22.56 8.49
CA PRO A 159 2.37 23.88 8.32
C PRO A 159 2.74 24.14 6.86
N LYS A 160 2.21 25.23 6.27
CA LYS A 160 2.36 25.54 4.83
C LYS A 160 3.82 25.57 4.36
N ASN A 161 4.73 26.09 5.17
CA ASN A 161 6.17 26.22 4.87
C ASN A 161 6.93 24.87 4.85
N LYS A 162 6.33 23.81 5.38
CA LYS A 162 6.92 22.47 5.39
C LYS A 162 6.38 21.55 4.30
N VAL A 163 5.25 21.89 3.65
CA VAL A 163 4.54 21.01 2.71
C VAL A 163 5.22 20.97 1.36
N ILE A 164 5.38 19.75 0.81
CA ILE A 164 5.82 19.49 -0.56
C ILE A 164 4.85 18.49 -1.20
N LEU A 165 4.24 18.83 -2.33
CA LEU A 165 3.41 17.89 -3.10
C LEU A 165 4.32 17.00 -3.96
N THR A 166 4.56 15.77 -3.51
CA THR A 166 5.37 14.77 -4.24
C THR A 166 4.52 13.73 -4.97
N GLY A 167 3.27 13.56 -4.57
CA GLY A 167 2.49 12.38 -4.90
C GLY A 167 2.90 11.17 -4.07
N ASN A 168 2.19 10.05 -4.25
CA ASN A 168 2.52 8.81 -3.54
C ASN A 168 3.56 8.00 -4.31
N PRO A 169 4.66 7.57 -3.69
CA PRO A 169 5.63 6.70 -4.34
C PRO A 169 4.99 5.41 -4.86
N LEU A 170 4.88 5.30 -6.17
CA LEU A 170 4.31 4.14 -6.85
C LEU A 170 5.40 3.11 -7.18
N ARG A 171 5.05 1.84 -7.13
CA ARG A 171 5.92 0.76 -7.55
C ARG A 171 6.16 0.85 -9.06
N GLN A 172 7.43 0.87 -9.48
CA GLN A 172 7.78 0.96 -10.91
C GLN A 172 7.37 -0.29 -11.68
N GLU A 173 7.31 -1.42 -11.01
CA GLU A 173 6.94 -2.72 -11.57
C GLU A 173 5.53 -2.75 -12.16
N ILE A 174 4.61 -1.89 -11.70
CA ILE A 174 3.27 -1.81 -12.29
C ILE A 174 3.25 -1.21 -13.69
N PHE A 175 4.27 -0.41 -14.04
CA PHE A 175 4.38 0.23 -15.36
C PHE A 175 5.16 -0.61 -16.37
N THR A 176 5.81 -1.69 -15.93
CA THR A 176 6.55 -2.61 -16.80
C THR A 176 5.69 -3.84 -17.07
N PRO A 177 5.82 -4.48 -18.26
CA PRO A 177 4.99 -5.64 -18.60
C PRO A 177 5.12 -6.82 -17.62
N GLY A 178 6.24 -6.94 -16.91
CA GLY A 178 6.49 -8.07 -16.01
C GLY A 178 6.60 -9.42 -16.74
N LYS A 179 6.89 -10.48 -15.97
CA LYS A 179 6.90 -11.84 -16.49
C LYS A 179 5.47 -12.43 -16.45
N PRO A 180 5.05 -13.20 -17.46
CA PRO A 180 3.78 -13.94 -17.40
C PRO A 180 3.73 -14.82 -16.15
N LEU A 181 2.59 -14.80 -15.45
CA LEU A 181 2.33 -15.66 -14.29
C LEU A 181 1.48 -16.86 -14.67
N PHE A 182 0.60 -16.67 -15.67
CA PHE A 182 -0.33 -17.68 -16.18
C PHE A 182 -0.41 -17.60 -17.68
N SER A 183 -0.81 -18.71 -18.33
CA SER A 183 -1.24 -18.73 -19.73
C SER A 183 -2.72 -18.39 -19.77
N LEU A 184 -3.07 -17.18 -20.20
CA LEU A 184 -4.47 -16.72 -20.27
C LEU A 184 -5.05 -17.05 -21.66
N PRO A 185 -6.20 -17.71 -21.74
CA PRO A 185 -6.93 -17.81 -23.00
C PRO A 185 -7.36 -16.42 -23.53
N ASN A 186 -7.01 -16.10 -24.77
CA ASN A 186 -7.18 -14.74 -25.33
C ASN A 186 -8.62 -14.35 -25.69
N ASN A 187 -9.57 -15.28 -25.59
CA ASN A 187 -10.95 -15.09 -26.04
C ASN A 187 -11.88 -14.45 -25.00
N ARG A 188 -11.38 -14.10 -23.81
CA ARG A 188 -12.20 -13.59 -22.69
C ARG A 188 -11.57 -12.39 -22.01
N LYS A 189 -12.43 -11.50 -21.51
CA LYS A 189 -11.97 -10.42 -20.62
C LYS A 189 -11.42 -11.02 -19.33
N THR A 190 -10.34 -10.43 -18.82
CA THR A 190 -9.68 -10.87 -17.58
C THR A 190 -10.03 -9.94 -16.43
N ILE A 191 -10.45 -10.53 -15.31
CA ILE A 191 -10.76 -9.83 -14.08
C ILE A 191 -9.72 -10.21 -13.02
N TYR A 192 -9.04 -9.21 -12.46
CA TYR A 192 -8.12 -9.41 -11.35
C TYR A 192 -8.81 -9.07 -10.03
N ILE A 193 -8.80 -10.01 -9.09
CA ILE A 193 -9.48 -9.89 -7.79
C ILE A 193 -8.46 -10.05 -6.67
N THR A 194 -8.43 -9.08 -5.74
CA THR A 194 -7.52 -9.11 -4.60
C THR A 194 -8.10 -8.47 -3.34
N GLY A 195 -7.88 -9.09 -2.20
CA GLY A 195 -8.13 -8.52 -0.88
C GLY A 195 -6.93 -7.76 -0.30
N GLY A 196 -5.85 -7.56 -1.10
CA GLY A 196 -4.55 -7.06 -0.64
C GLY A 196 -3.57 -8.21 -0.36
N SER A 197 -2.38 -7.90 0.19
CA SER A 197 -1.32 -8.89 0.42
C SER A 197 -1.71 -10.03 1.35
N GLN A 198 -2.55 -9.75 2.34
CA GLN A 198 -3.04 -10.76 3.31
C GLN A 198 -4.29 -11.50 2.83
N GLY A 199 -4.91 -11.05 1.72
CA GLY A 199 -6.22 -11.52 1.30
C GLY A 199 -7.38 -10.93 2.11
N SER A 200 -8.60 -11.38 1.80
CA SER A 200 -9.82 -10.96 2.50
C SER A 200 -10.85 -12.08 2.44
N SER A 201 -11.16 -12.70 3.59
CA SER A 201 -12.11 -13.81 3.66
C SER A 201 -13.47 -13.44 3.08
N VAL A 202 -13.95 -12.21 3.30
CA VAL A 202 -15.25 -11.75 2.78
C VAL A 202 -15.23 -11.65 1.25
N ILE A 203 -14.14 -11.12 0.66
CA ILE A 203 -14.00 -11.07 -0.80
C ILE A 203 -13.84 -12.47 -1.36
N ASN A 204 -12.98 -13.31 -0.75
CA ASN A 204 -12.76 -14.68 -1.17
C ASN A 204 -14.07 -15.49 -1.20
N GLN A 205 -14.90 -15.34 -0.17
CA GLN A 205 -16.19 -16.01 -0.09
C GLN A 205 -17.11 -15.56 -1.23
N ALA A 206 -17.28 -14.26 -1.44
CA ALA A 206 -18.11 -13.73 -2.52
C ALA A 206 -17.59 -14.15 -3.91
N VAL A 207 -16.28 -14.25 -4.10
CA VAL A 207 -15.68 -14.77 -5.34
C VAL A 207 -16.04 -16.24 -5.55
N LEU A 208 -15.94 -17.07 -4.51
CA LEU A 208 -16.29 -18.50 -4.63
C LEU A 208 -17.77 -18.72 -4.95
N GLU A 209 -18.67 -17.90 -4.40
CA GLU A 209 -20.10 -17.92 -4.71
C GLU A 209 -20.37 -17.48 -6.15
N ALA A 210 -19.66 -16.44 -6.63
CA ALA A 210 -19.80 -15.90 -7.98
C ALA A 210 -19.11 -16.75 -9.05
N LEU A 211 -18.13 -17.58 -8.67
CA LEU A 211 -17.23 -18.26 -9.58
C LEU A 211 -17.92 -19.10 -10.66
N PRO A 212 -18.97 -19.92 -10.36
CA PRO A 212 -19.62 -20.75 -11.36
C PRO A 212 -20.24 -19.94 -12.53
N GLU A 213 -20.63 -18.68 -12.26
CA GLU A 213 -21.17 -17.80 -13.29
C GLU A 213 -20.05 -17.01 -14.00
N LEU A 214 -19.08 -16.50 -13.24
CA LEU A 214 -18.01 -15.67 -13.80
C LEU A 214 -17.11 -16.43 -14.77
N ILE A 215 -16.72 -17.66 -14.44
CA ILE A 215 -15.81 -18.46 -15.28
C ILE A 215 -16.42 -18.87 -16.63
N LYS A 216 -17.72 -18.72 -16.84
CA LYS A 216 -18.36 -18.93 -18.14
C LYS A 216 -17.94 -17.88 -19.16
N ASN A 217 -17.69 -16.63 -18.72
CA ASN A 217 -17.51 -15.46 -19.58
C ASN A 217 -16.17 -14.73 -19.38
N TYR A 218 -15.45 -15.01 -18.28
CA TYR A 218 -14.25 -14.27 -17.89
C TYR A 218 -13.09 -15.19 -17.52
N ASN A 219 -11.88 -14.71 -17.71
CA ASN A 219 -10.71 -15.22 -17.01
C ASN A 219 -10.61 -14.53 -15.66
N ILE A 220 -10.46 -15.28 -14.58
CA ILE A 220 -10.39 -14.77 -13.22
C ILE A 220 -9.00 -15.01 -12.66
N ILE A 221 -8.25 -13.95 -12.39
CA ILE A 221 -7.01 -14.00 -11.61
C ILE A 221 -7.37 -13.62 -10.17
N HIS A 222 -7.22 -14.56 -9.24
CA HIS A 222 -7.61 -14.37 -7.85
C HIS A 222 -6.41 -14.47 -6.91
N GLN A 223 -6.01 -13.34 -6.32
CA GLN A 223 -5.03 -13.32 -5.21
C GLN A 223 -5.78 -13.40 -3.89
N CYS A 224 -5.82 -14.58 -3.29
CA CYS A 224 -6.66 -14.86 -2.11
C CYS A 224 -5.96 -14.65 -0.75
N GLY A 225 -4.63 -14.49 -0.73
CA GLY A 225 -3.84 -14.47 0.51
C GLY A 225 -3.51 -15.87 1.02
N GLY A 226 -2.57 -15.92 1.99
CA GLY A 226 -2.05 -17.20 2.49
C GLY A 226 -3.03 -18.00 3.33
N LYS A 227 -3.87 -17.33 4.11
CA LYS A 227 -4.73 -17.97 5.12
C LYS A 227 -5.74 -18.98 4.53
N GLU A 228 -6.31 -18.66 3.38
CA GLU A 228 -7.37 -19.48 2.76
C GLU A 228 -6.92 -20.18 1.48
N PHE A 229 -5.64 -20.04 1.11
CA PHE A 229 -5.11 -20.54 -0.15
C PHE A 229 -5.36 -22.04 -0.36
N GLN A 230 -5.08 -22.86 0.64
CA GLN A 230 -5.29 -24.33 0.56
C GLN A 230 -6.77 -24.67 0.33
N LYS A 231 -7.67 -24.06 1.12
CA LYS A 231 -9.11 -24.27 1.02
C LYS A 231 -9.64 -23.90 -0.38
N ILE A 232 -9.18 -22.78 -0.91
CA ILE A 232 -9.62 -22.31 -2.24
C ILE A 232 -9.00 -23.15 -3.35
N THR A 233 -7.77 -23.65 -3.17
CA THR A 233 -7.13 -24.59 -4.10
C THR A 233 -7.95 -25.88 -4.24
N GLN A 234 -8.41 -26.46 -3.13
CA GLN A 234 -9.28 -27.65 -3.16
C GLN A 234 -10.58 -27.37 -3.93
N LYS A 235 -11.22 -26.20 -3.69
CA LYS A 235 -12.43 -25.82 -4.43
C LYS A 235 -12.15 -25.62 -5.92
N ARG A 236 -11.00 -25.08 -6.30
CA ARG A 236 -10.60 -24.97 -7.71
C ARG A 236 -10.41 -26.34 -8.35
N GLN A 237 -9.78 -27.29 -7.66
CA GLN A 237 -9.55 -28.65 -8.16
C GLN A 237 -10.85 -29.43 -8.35
N ALA A 238 -11.88 -29.12 -7.58
CA ALA A 238 -13.23 -29.71 -7.74
C ALA A 238 -14.02 -29.17 -8.93
N LEU A 239 -13.55 -28.10 -9.59
CA LEU A 239 -14.19 -27.59 -10.80
C LEU A 239 -13.91 -28.53 -11.99
N PRO A 240 -14.84 -28.64 -12.97
CA PRO A 240 -14.55 -29.29 -14.23
C PRO A 240 -13.33 -28.73 -14.95
N LEU A 241 -12.50 -29.54 -15.58
CA LEU A 241 -11.25 -29.12 -16.24
C LEU A 241 -11.43 -27.95 -17.20
N LYS A 242 -12.53 -27.94 -17.98
CA LYS A 242 -12.89 -26.82 -18.87
C LYS A 242 -13.06 -25.50 -18.19
N TRP A 243 -13.33 -25.47 -16.88
CA TRP A 243 -13.48 -24.27 -16.08
C TRP A 243 -12.18 -23.88 -15.35
N GLN A 244 -11.37 -24.88 -14.95
CA GLN A 244 -10.10 -24.64 -14.27
C GLN A 244 -9.14 -23.77 -15.08
N GLN A 245 -9.17 -23.88 -16.42
CA GLN A 245 -8.34 -23.07 -17.33
C GLN A 245 -8.70 -21.57 -17.37
N HIS A 246 -9.81 -21.17 -16.76
CA HIS A 246 -10.26 -19.78 -16.65
C HIS A 246 -10.19 -19.23 -15.23
N TYR A 247 -9.75 -20.03 -14.25
CA TYR A 247 -9.60 -19.61 -12.87
C TYR A 247 -8.16 -19.77 -12.37
N PHE A 248 -7.45 -18.67 -12.27
CA PHE A 248 -6.04 -18.58 -11.93
C PHE A 248 -5.88 -18.11 -10.49
N LEU A 249 -5.54 -19.04 -9.61
CA LEU A 249 -5.41 -18.78 -8.18
C LEU A 249 -3.95 -18.51 -7.82
N SER A 250 -3.73 -17.48 -7.01
CA SER A 250 -2.43 -17.18 -6.42
C SER A 250 -2.56 -16.82 -4.95
N LYS A 251 -1.61 -17.26 -4.13
CA LYS A 251 -1.48 -16.84 -2.74
C LYS A 251 -1.10 -15.37 -2.64
N TYR A 252 -0.09 -14.98 -3.45
CA TYR A 252 0.46 -13.65 -3.53
C TYR A 252 1.07 -13.42 -4.92
N ILE A 253 0.88 -12.24 -5.47
CA ILE A 253 1.49 -11.83 -6.74
C ILE A 253 2.65 -10.90 -6.42
N ASP A 254 3.85 -11.34 -6.72
CA ASP A 254 5.08 -10.61 -6.45
C ASP A 254 5.33 -9.47 -7.45
N SER A 255 6.40 -8.70 -7.21
CA SER A 255 6.78 -7.56 -8.04
C SER A 255 7.13 -7.95 -9.48
N LYS A 256 7.61 -9.18 -9.73
CA LYS A 256 8.00 -9.65 -11.07
C LYS A 256 6.80 -9.86 -11.99
N HIS A 257 5.64 -10.15 -11.41
CA HIS A 257 4.43 -10.56 -12.12
C HIS A 257 3.32 -9.50 -12.10
N ILE A 258 3.35 -8.57 -11.13
CA ILE A 258 2.25 -7.61 -10.92
C ILE A 258 2.00 -6.72 -12.14
N GLY A 259 3.05 -6.30 -12.85
CA GLY A 259 2.91 -5.51 -14.08
C GLY A 259 2.19 -6.28 -15.19
N TRP A 260 2.50 -7.58 -15.33
CA TRP A 260 1.80 -8.44 -16.26
C TRP A 260 0.31 -8.61 -15.90
N VAL A 261 0.01 -8.80 -14.61
CA VAL A 261 -1.38 -8.92 -14.14
C VAL A 261 -2.16 -7.64 -14.41
N PHE A 262 -1.63 -6.47 -14.07
CA PHE A 262 -2.28 -5.19 -14.35
C PHE A 262 -2.44 -4.94 -15.86
N LYS A 263 -1.45 -5.31 -16.67
CA LYS A 263 -1.54 -5.17 -18.13
C LYS A 263 -2.71 -5.96 -18.70
N ASN A 264 -2.87 -7.22 -18.28
CA ASN A 264 -3.86 -8.13 -18.83
C ASN A 264 -5.25 -8.00 -18.19
N ALA A 265 -5.36 -7.41 -16.99
CA ALA A 265 -6.65 -7.18 -16.36
C ALA A 265 -7.44 -6.07 -17.07
N ASN A 266 -8.68 -6.37 -17.45
CA ASN A 266 -9.65 -5.41 -17.98
C ASN A 266 -10.41 -4.71 -16.85
N LEU A 267 -10.67 -5.43 -15.76
CA LEU A 267 -11.36 -4.93 -14.57
C LEU A 267 -10.61 -5.42 -13.32
N ILE A 268 -10.51 -4.57 -12.32
CA ILE A 268 -9.83 -4.93 -11.06
C ILE A 268 -10.81 -4.79 -9.90
N ILE A 269 -10.81 -5.78 -9.00
CA ILE A 269 -11.62 -5.78 -7.79
C ILE A 269 -10.68 -5.77 -6.60
N SER A 270 -10.79 -4.75 -5.74
CA SER A 270 -9.85 -4.60 -4.63
C SER A 270 -10.42 -3.85 -3.44
N ARG A 271 -9.65 -3.80 -2.35
CA ARG A 271 -9.87 -2.88 -1.24
C ARG A 271 -9.49 -1.44 -1.63
N GLY A 272 -10.03 -0.45 -0.90
CA GLY A 272 -9.77 0.98 -1.10
C GLY A 272 -8.50 1.50 -0.41
N GLY A 273 -7.43 0.71 -0.36
CA GLY A 273 -6.15 1.18 0.17
C GLY A 273 -5.53 2.28 -0.71
N ALA A 274 -4.92 3.30 -0.10
CA ALA A 274 -4.38 4.47 -0.81
C ALA A 274 -3.43 4.10 -1.95
N ASN A 275 -2.51 3.15 -1.70
CA ASN A 275 -1.55 2.71 -2.72
C ASN A 275 -2.27 2.06 -3.92
N THR A 276 -3.22 1.16 -3.67
CA THR A 276 -3.98 0.48 -4.73
C THR A 276 -4.79 1.48 -5.55
N VAL A 277 -5.48 2.40 -4.88
CA VAL A 277 -6.27 3.44 -5.54
C VAL A 277 -5.41 4.31 -6.46
N LEU A 278 -4.23 4.72 -6.00
CA LEU A 278 -3.32 5.52 -6.81
C LEU A 278 -2.62 4.73 -7.92
N GLU A 279 -2.34 3.44 -7.71
CA GLU A 279 -1.86 2.54 -8.77
C GLU A 279 -2.92 2.37 -9.87
N LEU A 280 -4.18 2.17 -9.50
CA LEU A 280 -5.31 2.10 -10.45
C LEU A 280 -5.48 3.40 -11.23
N ALA A 281 -5.40 4.55 -10.56
CA ALA A 281 -5.45 5.87 -11.19
C ALA A 281 -4.27 6.07 -12.18
N ALA A 282 -3.05 5.72 -11.76
CA ALA A 282 -1.85 5.86 -12.57
C ALA A 282 -1.84 4.97 -13.82
N LEU A 283 -2.50 3.81 -13.73
CA LEU A 283 -2.67 2.86 -14.84
C LEU A 283 -3.94 3.13 -15.66
N GLY A 284 -4.88 3.94 -15.14
CA GLY A 284 -6.19 4.16 -15.75
C GLY A 284 -7.04 2.89 -15.77
N LYS A 285 -6.91 2.00 -14.78
CA LYS A 285 -7.58 0.71 -14.77
C LYS A 285 -8.98 0.80 -14.14
N PRO A 286 -10.05 0.39 -14.85
CA PRO A 286 -11.38 0.28 -14.30
C PRO A 286 -11.41 -0.61 -13.05
N ALA A 287 -12.16 -0.20 -12.02
CA ALA A 287 -12.15 -0.96 -10.78
C ALA A 287 -13.50 -1.00 -10.05
N ILE A 288 -13.75 -2.12 -9.35
CA ILE A 288 -14.76 -2.23 -8.28
C ILE A 288 -14.00 -2.17 -6.95
N ILE A 289 -14.29 -1.16 -6.16
CA ILE A 289 -13.65 -0.98 -4.86
C ILE A 289 -14.60 -1.46 -3.76
N ILE A 290 -14.09 -2.34 -2.89
CA ILE A 290 -14.80 -2.88 -1.73
C ILE A 290 -14.12 -2.34 -0.46
N PRO A 291 -14.53 -1.15 0.04
CA PRO A 291 -13.90 -0.55 1.20
C PRO A 291 -14.10 -1.38 2.47
N ILE A 292 -13.11 -1.38 3.34
CA ILE A 292 -13.23 -1.96 4.69
C ILE A 292 -14.11 -1.00 5.54
N PRO A 293 -15.26 -1.45 6.10
CA PRO A 293 -16.20 -0.55 6.78
C PRO A 293 -15.67 0.01 8.11
N TRP A 294 -14.75 -0.70 8.78
CA TRP A 294 -14.10 -0.26 10.03
C TRP A 294 -12.77 0.47 9.83
N ALA A 295 -12.44 0.81 8.58
CA ALA A 295 -11.25 1.61 8.31
C ALA A 295 -11.34 2.98 8.99
N THR A 296 -10.22 3.41 9.55
CA THR A 296 -10.10 4.67 10.29
C THR A 296 -10.68 5.85 9.51
N HIS A 297 -11.61 6.60 10.11
CA HIS A 297 -12.26 7.77 9.50
C HIS A 297 -12.81 7.51 8.09
N ASN A 298 -13.27 6.28 7.80
CA ASN A 298 -13.73 5.86 6.48
C ASN A 298 -12.67 6.09 5.38
N GLU A 299 -11.39 5.96 5.71
CA GLU A 299 -10.27 6.24 4.82
C GLU A 299 -10.41 5.51 3.48
N GLN A 300 -10.70 4.19 3.51
CA GLN A 300 -10.82 3.42 2.27
C GLN A 300 -11.99 3.86 1.39
N LEU A 301 -13.10 4.30 1.99
CA LEU A 301 -14.23 4.86 1.25
C LEU A 301 -13.84 6.20 0.60
N LYS A 302 -13.13 7.07 1.33
CA LYS A 302 -12.66 8.35 0.80
C LYS A 302 -11.65 8.17 -0.33
N ASN A 303 -10.73 7.22 -0.19
CA ASN A 303 -9.80 6.87 -1.26
C ASN A 303 -10.57 6.34 -2.50
N ALA A 304 -11.58 5.49 -2.30
CA ALA A 304 -12.40 4.98 -3.40
C ALA A 304 -13.16 6.11 -4.13
N LYS A 305 -13.67 7.10 -3.39
CA LYS A 305 -14.34 8.27 -3.97
C LYS A 305 -13.46 9.03 -4.96
N PHE A 306 -12.16 9.13 -4.70
CA PHE A 306 -11.22 9.74 -5.64
C PHE A 306 -11.29 9.12 -7.05
N LEU A 307 -11.53 7.81 -7.16
CA LEU A 307 -11.70 7.13 -8.46
C LEU A 307 -13.13 7.24 -8.98
N THR A 308 -14.15 7.11 -8.11
CA THR A 308 -15.56 7.15 -8.54
C THR A 308 -15.98 8.52 -9.03
N ASP A 309 -15.54 9.59 -8.38
CA ASP A 309 -15.82 10.98 -8.77
C ASP A 309 -15.21 11.33 -10.14
N LYS A 310 -14.24 10.56 -10.58
CA LYS A 310 -13.59 10.67 -11.89
C LYS A 310 -14.11 9.64 -12.91
N GLY A 311 -15.10 8.83 -12.55
CA GLY A 311 -15.72 7.83 -13.42
C GLY A 311 -14.85 6.61 -13.72
N LEU A 312 -13.77 6.34 -12.96
CA LEU A 312 -12.89 5.19 -13.18
C LEU A 312 -13.33 3.94 -12.40
N ALA A 313 -14.06 4.10 -11.31
CA ALA A 313 -14.44 2.99 -10.46
C ALA A 313 -15.89 3.06 -9.98
N GLU A 314 -16.39 1.93 -9.52
CA GLU A 314 -17.63 1.84 -8.73
C GLU A 314 -17.33 1.28 -7.34
N ILE A 315 -18.10 1.72 -6.34
CA ILE A 315 -18.00 1.17 -4.98
C ILE A 315 -19.04 0.06 -4.82
N LEU A 316 -18.62 -1.06 -4.25
CA LEU A 316 -19.48 -2.11 -3.73
C LEU A 316 -19.27 -2.18 -2.21
N PRO A 317 -20.21 -1.64 -1.39
CA PRO A 317 -20.08 -1.70 0.07
C PRO A 317 -20.00 -3.14 0.56
N GLN A 318 -19.10 -3.42 1.50
CA GLN A 318 -18.91 -4.79 2.04
C GLN A 318 -20.20 -5.38 2.61
N ALA A 319 -21.08 -4.59 3.22
CA ALA A 319 -22.37 -5.05 3.73
C ALA A 319 -23.34 -5.58 2.65
N LYS A 320 -23.11 -5.18 1.38
CA LYS A 320 -23.91 -5.64 0.22
C LYS A 320 -23.16 -6.68 -0.61
N LEU A 321 -21.96 -7.11 -0.18
CA LEU A 321 -21.11 -8.03 -0.93
C LEU A 321 -21.56 -9.47 -0.72
N ASN A 322 -21.94 -10.12 -1.79
CA ASN A 322 -22.17 -11.57 -1.94
C ASN A 322 -21.94 -11.97 -3.42
N GLY A 323 -22.01 -13.24 -3.74
CA GLY A 323 -21.78 -13.74 -5.11
C GLY A 323 -22.67 -13.07 -6.16
N ARG A 324 -23.98 -12.94 -5.90
CA ARG A 324 -24.94 -12.32 -6.82
C ARG A 324 -24.63 -10.84 -7.09
N THR A 325 -24.44 -10.05 -6.05
CA THR A 325 -24.14 -8.60 -6.20
C THR A 325 -22.80 -8.36 -6.86
N LEU A 326 -21.82 -9.24 -6.62
CA LEU A 326 -20.52 -9.18 -7.26
C LEU A 326 -20.65 -9.43 -8.77
N VAL A 327 -21.38 -10.49 -9.18
CA VAL A 327 -21.64 -10.80 -10.60
C VAL A 327 -22.34 -9.62 -11.28
N GLN A 328 -23.44 -9.12 -10.71
CA GLN A 328 -24.19 -8.00 -11.27
C GLN A 328 -23.32 -6.76 -11.48
N LYS A 329 -22.46 -6.45 -10.50
CA LYS A 329 -21.55 -5.29 -10.58
C LYS A 329 -20.50 -5.48 -11.66
N ILE A 330 -19.93 -6.69 -11.80
CA ILE A 330 -18.96 -7.04 -12.84
C ILE A 330 -19.62 -6.91 -14.21
N GLN A 331 -20.77 -7.53 -14.42
CA GLN A 331 -21.49 -7.48 -15.69
C GLN A 331 -21.82 -6.04 -16.09
N LYS A 332 -22.36 -5.23 -15.16
CA LYS A 332 -22.65 -3.82 -15.40
C LYS A 332 -21.42 -3.04 -15.87
N MET A 333 -20.27 -3.23 -15.20
CA MET A 333 -19.06 -2.51 -15.59
C MET A 333 -18.44 -3.03 -16.89
N THR A 334 -18.49 -4.33 -17.14
CA THR A 334 -17.89 -4.92 -18.35
C THR A 334 -18.67 -4.61 -19.62
N THR A 335 -19.98 -4.35 -19.53
CA THR A 335 -20.78 -3.85 -20.67
C THR A 335 -20.46 -2.41 -21.04
N ARG A 336 -20.05 -1.59 -20.07
CA ARG A 336 -19.67 -0.19 -20.24
C ARG A 336 -18.17 0.07 -20.11
N LEU A 337 -17.34 -0.94 -20.32
CA LEU A 337 -15.91 -0.88 -20.04
C LEU A 337 -15.21 0.29 -20.74
N ARG A 338 -15.57 0.60 -21.97
CA ARG A 338 -15.03 1.72 -22.77
C ARG A 338 -15.21 3.08 -22.08
N ASP A 339 -16.32 3.29 -21.35
CA ASP A 339 -16.55 4.57 -20.63
C ASP A 339 -15.54 4.73 -19.51
N TYR A 340 -15.29 3.66 -18.73
CA TYR A 340 -14.31 3.65 -17.66
C TYR A 340 -12.87 3.77 -18.20
N GLU A 341 -12.56 3.14 -19.33
CA GLU A 341 -11.26 3.26 -19.99
C GLU A 341 -10.98 4.70 -20.45
N LYS A 342 -11.98 5.36 -21.06
CA LYS A 342 -11.89 6.80 -21.43
C LYS A 342 -11.64 7.69 -20.20
N ALA A 343 -12.34 7.44 -19.10
CA ALA A 343 -12.11 8.13 -17.84
C ALA A 343 -10.68 7.85 -17.32
N GLY A 344 -10.21 6.61 -17.44
CA GLY A 344 -8.87 6.19 -17.07
C GLY A 344 -7.76 6.96 -17.83
N GLU A 345 -7.92 7.17 -19.13
CA GLU A 345 -6.95 7.94 -19.92
C GLU A 345 -6.85 9.41 -19.47
N LYS A 346 -7.98 10.01 -19.04
CA LYS A 346 -7.99 11.36 -18.48
C LYS A 346 -7.27 11.42 -17.13
N ILE A 347 -7.56 10.47 -16.23
CA ILE A 347 -6.99 10.43 -14.88
C ILE A 347 -5.48 10.23 -14.92
N LYS A 348 -4.98 9.33 -15.77
CA LYS A 348 -3.54 9.03 -15.93
C LYS A 348 -2.69 10.27 -16.14
N LYS A 349 -3.22 11.26 -16.87
CA LYS A 349 -2.52 12.52 -17.17
C LYS A 349 -2.27 13.37 -15.92
N GLY A 350 -3.15 13.26 -14.91
CA GLY A 350 -3.05 14.03 -13.66
C GLY A 350 -2.26 13.33 -12.55
N ILE A 351 -1.83 12.09 -12.74
CA ILE A 351 -1.09 11.34 -11.71
C ILE A 351 0.42 11.48 -11.94
N ASN A 352 1.12 11.95 -10.90
CA ASN A 352 2.58 12.00 -10.92
C ASN A 352 3.19 10.59 -10.88
N ARG A 353 3.49 10.02 -12.06
CA ARG A 353 4.16 8.72 -12.18
C ARG A 353 5.61 8.75 -11.69
N GLN A 354 6.19 9.92 -11.57
CA GLN A 354 7.55 10.13 -11.06
C GLN A 354 7.55 10.48 -9.56
N SER A 355 6.46 10.24 -8.84
CA SER A 355 6.31 10.55 -7.41
C SER A 355 7.45 10.01 -6.55
N SER A 356 7.94 8.79 -6.85
CA SER A 356 9.13 8.24 -6.18
C SER A 356 10.37 9.10 -6.42
N GLN A 357 10.52 9.64 -7.65
CA GLN A 357 11.63 10.53 -7.98
C GLN A 357 11.47 11.90 -7.31
N SER A 358 10.25 12.44 -7.30
CA SER A 358 9.94 13.71 -6.63
C SER A 358 10.24 13.63 -5.13
N LEU A 359 9.90 12.52 -4.49
CA LEU A 359 10.21 12.32 -3.08
C LEU A 359 11.72 12.17 -2.84
N VAL A 360 12.43 11.43 -3.68
CA VAL A 360 13.90 11.34 -3.61
C VAL A 360 14.55 12.70 -3.79
N ASN A 361 14.09 13.51 -4.74
CA ASN A 361 14.61 14.87 -4.92
C ASN A 361 14.36 15.76 -3.67
N ALA A 362 13.18 15.64 -3.03
CA ALA A 362 12.89 16.33 -1.78
C ALA A 362 13.84 15.90 -0.63
N LEU A 363 14.20 14.60 -0.57
CA LEU A 363 15.18 14.08 0.39
C LEU A 363 16.58 14.66 0.12
N TYR A 364 17.00 14.73 -1.15
CA TYR A 364 18.28 15.34 -1.51
C TYR A 364 18.32 16.85 -1.20
N GLY A 365 17.22 17.56 -1.40
CA GLY A 365 17.12 18.98 -1.04
C GLY A 365 17.38 19.24 0.45
N LEU A 366 17.00 18.28 1.32
CA LEU A 366 17.28 18.37 2.76
C LEU A 366 18.74 18.07 3.15
N LEU A 367 19.51 17.45 2.27
CA LEU A 367 20.95 17.22 2.50
C LEU A 367 21.81 18.44 2.13
N LEU A 368 21.24 19.36 1.36
CA LEU A 368 21.95 20.54 0.85
C LEU A 368 21.57 21.82 1.61
N SER A 369 20.50 21.77 2.41
CA SER A 369 20.06 22.83 3.32
C SER A 369 20.68 22.67 4.72
#